data_bf389d3a19bb37a54f508c563c02590b
#
_entry.id   bf389d3a19bb37a54f508c563c02590b
#
_cell.length_a   1.000
_cell.length_b   1.000
_cell.length_c   1.000
_cell.angle_alpha   90.00
_cell.angle_beta   90.00
_cell.angle_gamma   90.00
#
_symmetry.space_group_name_H-M   'P 1'
#
loop_
_entity.id
_entity.type
_entity.pdbx_description
1 polymer ?
#
loop_
_entity_poly.entity_id
_entity_poly.type
_entity_poly.pdbx_seq_one_letter_code
_entity_poly.pdbx_strand_id
1 'polypeptide(L)'
;MRRDGTAVLERLGIKPITGRQAVEAIGWILLLILIQAVGGALWDAIDPDEVAVVEQISQQLYQGFGFWHWFALALGAGVGEEILFRGALQPIFGIWFTSILFAISHVQYGFLNPATLVLLSLALILGHIRKRHNTSVAILVHFGYDLVLGIMALLVTAG
;
A
#
# COMPACT_ATOMS: atom_id res chain seq x y z
N MET A 1 -22.20 -25.49 4.65
CA MET A 1 -20.92 -25.88 5.25
C MET A 1 -20.38 -24.72 6.10
N ARG A 2 -20.34 -24.87 7.43
CA ARG A 2 -19.64 -23.91 8.31
C ARG A 2 -18.14 -24.15 8.09
N ARG A 3 -17.45 -23.19 7.51
CA ARG A 3 -15.98 -23.25 7.45
C ARG A 3 -15.45 -22.90 8.84
N ASP A 4 -14.53 -23.72 9.33
CA ASP A 4 -13.77 -23.42 10.53
C ASP A 4 -12.96 -22.13 10.31
N GLY A 5 -12.88 -21.26 11.32
CA GLY A 5 -12.16 -19.99 11.22
C GLY A 5 -10.68 -20.16 10.84
N THR A 6 -10.04 -21.25 11.27
CA THR A 6 -8.66 -21.60 10.90
C THR A 6 -8.51 -21.84 9.41
N ALA A 7 -9.44 -22.56 8.77
CA ALA A 7 -9.43 -22.81 7.33
C ALA A 7 -9.63 -21.51 6.52
N VAL A 8 -10.34 -20.52 7.06
CA VAL A 8 -10.48 -19.21 6.43
C VAL A 8 -9.16 -18.43 6.48
N LEU A 9 -8.50 -18.37 7.62
CA LEU A 9 -7.22 -17.70 7.80
C LEU A 9 -6.13 -18.33 6.91
N GLU A 10 -6.06 -19.65 6.85
CA GLU A 10 -5.12 -20.36 5.96
C GLU A 10 -5.35 -20.02 4.50
N ARG A 11 -6.61 -20.02 4.03
CA ARG A 11 -6.96 -19.66 2.66
C ARG A 11 -6.56 -18.22 2.31
N LEU A 12 -6.76 -17.29 3.23
CA LEU A 12 -6.35 -15.90 3.07
C LEU A 12 -4.84 -15.70 3.18
N GLY A 13 -4.09 -16.73 3.57
CA GLY A 13 -2.65 -16.63 3.77
C GLY A 13 -2.26 -15.83 5.02
N ILE A 14 -3.15 -15.77 6.01
CA ILE A 14 -2.90 -15.12 7.31
C ILE A 14 -2.14 -16.12 8.18
N LYS A 15 -0.89 -15.80 8.48
CA LYS A 15 0.02 -16.66 9.26
C LYS A 15 0.82 -15.82 10.25
N PRO A 16 1.33 -16.42 11.35
CA PRO A 16 2.27 -15.74 12.22
C PRO A 16 3.50 -15.24 11.46
N ILE A 17 3.98 -14.05 11.82
CA ILE A 17 5.17 -13.43 11.25
C ILE A 17 6.38 -13.85 12.09
N THR A 18 7.44 -14.34 11.46
CA THR A 18 8.71 -14.66 12.12
C THR A 18 9.57 -13.40 12.30
N GLY A 19 10.50 -13.41 13.28
CA GLY A 19 11.43 -12.29 13.49
C GLY A 19 12.24 -11.96 12.23
N ARG A 20 12.67 -12.96 11.46
CA ARG A 20 13.34 -12.75 10.17
C ARG A 20 12.46 -12.01 9.17
N GLN A 21 11.20 -12.41 9.04
CA GLN A 21 10.23 -11.75 8.14
C GLN A 21 9.95 -10.31 8.57
N ALA A 22 9.92 -10.03 9.88
CA ALA A 22 9.77 -8.66 10.38
C ALA A 22 10.98 -7.78 10.01
N VAL A 23 12.19 -8.31 10.07
CA VAL A 23 13.40 -7.59 9.62
C VAL A 23 13.38 -7.39 8.10
N GLU A 24 13.05 -8.43 7.33
CA GLU A 24 12.93 -8.32 5.86
C GLU A 24 11.82 -7.31 5.45
N ALA A 25 10.77 -7.16 6.24
CA ALA A 25 9.70 -6.18 6.00
C ALA A 25 10.23 -4.73 6.01
N ILE A 26 11.21 -4.41 6.85
CA ILE A 26 11.84 -3.09 6.86
C ILE A 26 12.49 -2.78 5.51
N GLY A 27 13.21 -3.73 4.93
CA GLY A 27 13.80 -3.58 3.60
C GLY A 27 12.75 -3.38 2.50
N TRP A 28 11.62 -4.09 2.58
CA TRP A 28 10.51 -3.90 1.65
C TRP A 28 9.84 -2.53 1.81
N ILE A 29 9.62 -2.05 3.04
CA ILE A 29 9.08 -0.70 3.31
C ILE A 29 9.98 0.36 2.69
N LEU A 30 11.30 0.28 2.92
CA LEU A 30 12.26 1.23 2.34
C LEU A 30 12.24 1.19 0.81
N LEU A 31 12.10 0.02 0.20
CA LEU A 31 11.97 -0.12 -1.25
C LEU A 31 10.69 0.56 -1.78
N LEU A 32 9.55 0.37 -1.11
CA LEU A 32 8.30 1.02 -1.51
C LEU A 32 8.42 2.55 -1.41
N ILE A 33 9.01 3.07 -0.32
CA ILE A 33 9.26 4.51 -0.14
C ILE A 33 10.17 5.04 -1.26
N LEU A 34 11.23 4.33 -1.61
CA LEU A 34 12.14 4.72 -2.68
C LEU A 34 11.40 4.79 -4.04
N ILE A 35 10.59 3.79 -4.35
CA ILE A 35 9.79 3.77 -5.60
C ILE A 35 8.81 4.94 -5.63
N GLN A 36 8.13 5.22 -4.51
CA GLN A 36 7.23 6.37 -4.39
C GLN A 36 7.98 7.69 -4.60
N ALA A 37 9.13 7.86 -3.95
CA ALA A 37 9.92 9.08 -4.06
C ALA A 37 10.47 9.30 -5.49
N VAL A 38 11.03 8.25 -6.10
CA VAL A 38 11.54 8.31 -7.48
C VAL A 38 10.39 8.53 -8.48
N GLY A 39 9.28 7.81 -8.32
CA GLY A 39 8.12 7.95 -9.19
C GLY A 39 7.49 9.35 -9.09
N GLY A 40 7.37 9.89 -7.87
CA GLY A 40 6.89 11.24 -7.65
C GLY A 40 7.80 12.31 -8.25
N ALA A 41 9.12 12.20 -8.05
CA ALA A 41 10.09 13.13 -8.64
C ALA A 41 10.10 13.09 -10.18
N LEU A 42 9.95 11.90 -10.77
CA LEU A 42 9.84 11.76 -12.22
C LEU A 42 8.54 12.36 -12.75
N TRP A 43 7.44 12.19 -12.03
CA TRP A 43 6.17 12.78 -12.40
C TRP A 43 6.22 14.31 -12.33
N ASP A 44 6.74 14.87 -11.25
CA ASP A 44 6.91 16.31 -11.07
C ASP A 44 7.78 16.92 -12.20
N ALA A 45 8.81 16.21 -12.63
CA ALA A 45 9.66 16.64 -13.76
C ALA A 45 8.95 16.58 -15.12
N ILE A 46 7.89 15.77 -15.28
CA ILE A 46 7.13 15.60 -16.54
C ILE A 46 5.92 16.53 -16.57
N ASP A 47 5.15 16.59 -15.49
CA ASP A 47 3.91 17.34 -15.38
C ASP A 47 3.72 17.90 -13.95
N PRO A 48 4.41 19.00 -13.62
CA PRO A 48 4.32 19.64 -12.31
C PRO A 48 2.91 20.19 -12.01
N ASP A 49 2.15 20.57 -13.04
CA ASP A 49 0.80 21.11 -12.86
C ASP A 49 -0.17 20.02 -12.37
N GLU A 50 -0.09 18.81 -12.95
CA GLU A 50 -0.89 17.68 -12.51
C GLU A 50 -0.49 17.24 -11.08
N VAL A 51 0.80 17.24 -10.76
CA VAL A 51 1.28 16.94 -9.39
C VAL A 51 0.70 17.95 -8.40
N ALA A 52 0.73 19.24 -8.70
CA ALA A 52 0.16 20.27 -7.82
C ALA A 52 -1.33 20.07 -7.56
N VAL A 53 -2.10 19.63 -8.56
CA VAL A 53 -3.54 19.30 -8.40
C VAL A 53 -3.72 18.11 -7.44
N VAL A 54 -2.94 17.04 -7.59
CA VAL A 54 -3.02 15.85 -6.72
C VAL A 54 -2.57 16.18 -5.29
N GLU A 55 -1.54 17.00 -5.13
CA GLU A 55 -1.13 17.49 -3.81
C GLU A 55 -2.23 18.32 -3.14
N GLN A 56 -2.89 19.21 -3.87
CA GLN A 56 -4.00 20.00 -3.34
C GLN A 56 -5.16 19.10 -2.89
N ILE A 57 -5.53 18.10 -3.68
CA ILE A 57 -6.56 17.11 -3.32
C ILE A 57 -6.15 16.37 -2.04
N SER A 58 -4.90 15.91 -1.98
CA SER A 58 -4.36 15.20 -0.82
C SER A 58 -4.38 16.07 0.45
N GLN A 59 -3.97 17.35 0.34
CA GLN A 59 -4.03 18.30 1.45
C GLN A 59 -5.46 18.50 1.94
N GLN A 60 -6.44 18.61 1.05
CA GLN A 60 -7.85 18.75 1.43
C GLN A 60 -8.40 17.50 2.12
N LEU A 61 -8.06 16.29 1.59
CA LEU A 61 -8.51 15.02 2.16
C LEU A 61 -7.95 14.75 3.55
N TYR A 62 -6.71 15.13 3.79
CA TYR A 62 -6.00 14.84 5.04
C TYR A 62 -5.85 16.04 5.96
N GLN A 63 -6.57 17.14 5.68
CA GLN A 63 -6.56 18.34 6.52
C GLN A 63 -6.96 17.99 7.95
N GLY A 64 -6.13 18.39 8.91
CA GLY A 64 -6.38 18.16 10.34
C GLY A 64 -6.06 16.74 10.82
N PHE A 65 -5.47 15.89 9.96
CA PHE A 65 -5.01 14.60 10.42
C PHE A 65 -3.85 14.77 11.41
N GLY A 66 -3.96 14.08 12.57
CA GLY A 66 -2.86 13.86 13.50
C GLY A 66 -2.39 12.40 13.42
N PHE A 67 -1.43 12.05 14.27
CA PHE A 67 -0.82 10.71 14.29
C PHE A 67 -1.85 9.57 14.34
N TRP A 68 -2.87 9.67 15.17
CA TRP A 68 -3.88 8.60 15.30
C TRP A 68 -4.77 8.43 14.07
N HIS A 69 -5.00 9.50 13.30
CA HIS A 69 -5.72 9.42 12.03
C HIS A 69 -4.88 8.65 10.99
N TRP A 70 -3.59 9.00 10.87
CA TRP A 70 -2.66 8.29 9.99
C TRP A 70 -2.46 6.83 10.40
N PHE A 71 -2.35 6.56 11.70
CA PHE A 71 -2.25 5.19 12.20
C PHE A 71 -3.50 4.36 11.84
N ALA A 72 -4.70 4.91 12.07
CA ALA A 72 -5.95 4.23 11.75
C ALA A 72 -6.13 4.00 10.25
N LEU A 73 -5.76 5.00 9.43
CA LEU A 73 -5.79 4.91 7.97
C LEU A 73 -4.82 3.82 7.49
N ALA A 74 -3.56 3.88 7.89
CA ALA A 74 -2.56 2.90 7.51
C ALA A 74 -2.94 1.48 7.93
N LEU A 75 -3.49 1.31 9.14
CA LEU A 75 -3.95 0.01 9.62
C LEU A 75 -5.15 -0.49 8.81
N GLY A 76 -6.12 0.39 8.55
CA GLY A 76 -7.32 0.06 7.77
C GLY A 76 -6.99 -0.32 6.33
N ALA A 77 -6.16 0.48 5.66
CA ALA A 77 -5.68 0.19 4.31
C ALA A 77 -4.84 -1.10 4.28
N GLY A 78 -3.77 -1.17 5.08
CA GLY A 78 -2.89 -2.33 5.10
C GLY A 78 -3.61 -3.64 5.40
N VAL A 79 -4.55 -3.66 6.33
CA VAL A 79 -5.31 -4.88 6.67
C VAL A 79 -6.41 -5.13 5.62
N GLY A 80 -7.24 -4.14 5.33
CA GLY A 80 -8.42 -4.31 4.47
C GLY A 80 -8.04 -4.66 3.04
N GLU A 81 -7.13 -3.88 2.46
CA GLU A 81 -6.72 -4.06 1.07
C GLU A 81 -5.90 -5.34 0.88
N GLU A 82 -4.97 -5.64 1.79
CA GLU A 82 -4.17 -6.85 1.63
C GLU A 82 -4.99 -8.14 1.84
N ILE A 83 -5.98 -8.15 2.72
CA ILE A 83 -6.91 -9.27 2.84
C ILE A 83 -7.71 -9.43 1.54
N LEU A 84 -8.22 -8.33 0.98
CA LEU A 84 -8.99 -8.36 -0.26
C LEU A 84 -8.11 -8.75 -1.45
N PHE A 85 -7.07 -7.96 -1.74
CA PHE A 85 -6.29 -8.12 -2.96
C PHE A 85 -5.35 -9.33 -2.88
N ARG A 86 -4.60 -9.51 -1.79
CA ARG A 86 -3.58 -10.56 -1.66
C ARG A 86 -4.12 -11.84 -1.05
N GLY A 87 -5.05 -11.71 -0.11
CA GLY A 87 -5.69 -12.86 0.54
C GLY A 87 -6.76 -13.52 -0.33
N ALA A 88 -7.71 -12.75 -0.85
CA ALA A 88 -8.88 -13.29 -1.54
C ALA A 88 -8.73 -13.34 -3.07
N LEU A 89 -8.31 -12.24 -3.70
CA LEU A 89 -8.32 -12.11 -5.18
C LEU A 89 -7.07 -12.70 -5.83
N GLN A 90 -5.88 -12.42 -5.33
CA GLN A 90 -4.63 -12.88 -5.96
C GLN A 90 -4.50 -14.40 -6.11
N PRO A 91 -4.95 -15.25 -5.19
CA PRO A 91 -4.92 -16.71 -5.37
C PRO A 91 -5.79 -17.19 -6.52
N ILE A 92 -6.80 -16.41 -6.94
CA ILE A 92 -7.76 -16.77 -7.99
C ILE A 92 -7.32 -16.19 -9.34
N PHE A 93 -7.02 -14.89 -9.37
CA PHE A 93 -6.78 -14.13 -10.59
C PHE A 93 -5.30 -13.87 -10.92
N GLY A 94 -4.41 -14.23 -10.00
CA GLY A 94 -2.97 -14.01 -10.15
C GLY A 94 -2.53 -12.59 -9.82
N ILE A 95 -1.19 -12.41 -9.81
CA ILE A 95 -0.56 -11.18 -9.35
C ILE A 95 -0.82 -9.98 -10.29
N TRP A 96 -0.75 -10.18 -11.60
CA TRP A 96 -0.90 -9.10 -12.57
C TRP A 96 -2.29 -8.49 -12.56
N PHE A 97 -3.31 -9.32 -12.66
CA PHE A 97 -4.69 -8.85 -12.67
C PHE A 97 -5.05 -8.12 -11.37
N THR A 98 -4.68 -8.69 -10.22
CA THR A 98 -4.97 -8.05 -8.92
C THR A 98 -4.19 -6.77 -8.69
N SER A 99 -2.97 -6.66 -9.22
CA SER A 99 -2.18 -5.44 -9.11
C SER A 99 -2.73 -4.33 -10.01
N ILE A 100 -3.19 -4.65 -11.22
CA ILE A 100 -3.87 -3.70 -12.09
C ILE A 100 -5.17 -3.22 -11.43
N LEU A 101 -5.98 -4.15 -10.90
CA LEU A 101 -7.23 -3.81 -10.22
C LEU A 101 -6.98 -2.93 -8.99
N PHE A 102 -5.93 -3.20 -8.23
CA PHE A 102 -5.48 -2.36 -7.11
C PHE A 102 -5.15 -0.94 -7.59
N ALA A 103 -4.30 -0.80 -8.61
CA ALA A 103 -3.88 0.51 -9.10
C ALA A 103 -5.05 1.35 -9.61
N ILE A 104 -5.96 0.75 -10.39
CA ILE A 104 -7.13 1.48 -10.92
C ILE A 104 -8.21 1.75 -9.88
N SER A 105 -8.22 1.06 -8.72
CA SER A 105 -9.15 1.37 -7.63
C SER A 105 -8.80 2.67 -6.89
N HIS A 106 -7.61 3.22 -7.12
CA HIS A 106 -7.11 4.46 -6.50
C HIS A 106 -7.40 5.69 -7.38
N VAL A 107 -8.62 5.80 -7.87
CA VAL A 107 -9.07 6.88 -8.78
C VAL A 107 -8.91 8.30 -8.23
N GLN A 108 -8.78 8.45 -6.91
CA GLN A 108 -8.55 9.74 -6.24
C GLN A 108 -7.24 10.42 -6.67
N TYR A 109 -6.28 9.67 -7.20
CA TYR A 109 -5.02 10.19 -7.73
C TYR A 109 -5.06 10.44 -9.26
N GLY A 110 -6.25 10.34 -9.86
CA GLY A 110 -6.43 10.40 -11.31
C GLY A 110 -6.49 9.00 -11.96
N PHE A 111 -6.80 8.97 -13.24
CA PHE A 111 -6.94 7.72 -13.98
C PHE A 111 -5.91 7.67 -15.12
N LEU A 112 -5.13 6.58 -15.19
CA LEU A 112 -4.09 6.35 -16.20
C LEU A 112 -3.00 7.47 -16.28
N ASN A 113 -2.62 8.01 -15.14
CA ASN A 113 -1.51 8.95 -15.01
C ASN A 113 -0.27 8.27 -14.39
N PRO A 114 0.87 8.99 -14.23
CA PRO A 114 2.08 8.43 -13.62
C PRO A 114 1.88 7.84 -12.21
N ALA A 115 0.96 8.39 -11.38
CA ALA A 115 0.64 7.80 -10.08
C ALA A 115 0.08 6.38 -10.23
N THR A 116 -0.72 6.11 -11.27
CA THR A 116 -1.23 4.75 -11.55
C THR A 116 -0.09 3.76 -11.80
N LEU A 117 1.00 4.18 -12.46
CA LEU A 117 2.18 3.33 -12.69
C LEU A 117 2.97 3.09 -11.41
N VAL A 118 3.09 4.10 -10.55
CA VAL A 118 3.70 3.95 -9.22
C VAL A 118 2.88 2.96 -8.40
N LEU A 119 1.57 3.17 -8.28
CA LEU A 119 0.66 2.27 -7.56
C LEU A 119 0.70 0.83 -8.10
N LEU A 120 0.76 0.65 -9.42
CA LEU A 120 0.92 -0.68 -10.03
C LEU A 120 2.24 -1.32 -9.60
N SER A 121 3.33 -0.56 -9.55
CA SER A 121 4.64 -1.05 -9.12
C SER A 121 4.62 -1.49 -7.66
N LEU A 122 4.04 -0.67 -6.76
CA LEU A 122 3.85 -1.01 -5.34
C LEU A 122 2.98 -2.26 -5.20
N ALA A 123 1.88 -2.34 -5.94
CA ALA A 123 0.96 -3.48 -5.93
C ALA A 123 1.63 -4.78 -6.38
N LEU A 124 2.47 -4.75 -7.41
CA LEU A 124 3.24 -5.91 -7.88
C LEU A 124 4.23 -6.39 -6.82
N ILE A 125 4.90 -5.47 -6.11
CA ILE A 125 5.82 -5.81 -5.03
C ILE A 125 5.08 -6.43 -3.86
N LEU A 126 3.97 -5.86 -3.40
CA LEU A 126 3.14 -6.44 -2.34
C LEU A 126 2.61 -7.82 -2.74
N GLY A 127 2.20 -7.99 -4.00
CA GLY A 127 1.81 -9.28 -4.53
C GLY A 127 2.96 -10.30 -4.58
N HIS A 128 4.20 -9.86 -4.85
CA HIS A 128 5.39 -10.69 -4.77
C HIS A 128 5.72 -11.09 -3.32
N ILE A 129 5.63 -10.15 -2.37
CA ILE A 129 5.80 -10.40 -0.94
C ILE A 129 4.83 -11.49 -0.47
N ARG A 130 3.55 -11.38 -0.87
CA ARG A 130 2.55 -12.41 -0.56
C ARG A 130 2.95 -13.79 -1.12
N LYS A 131 3.48 -13.85 -2.36
CA LYS A 131 3.95 -15.12 -2.95
C LYS A 131 5.17 -15.69 -2.23
N ARG A 132 6.11 -14.85 -1.85
CA ARG A 132 7.37 -15.23 -1.20
C ARG A 132 7.17 -15.62 0.27
N HIS A 133 6.23 -14.95 0.95
CA HIS A 133 5.98 -15.11 2.37
C HIS A 133 4.52 -15.51 2.62
N ASN A 134 3.68 -14.53 2.93
CA ASN A 134 2.26 -14.70 3.19
C ASN A 134 1.55 -13.32 3.21
N THR A 135 0.23 -13.32 3.37
CA THR A 135 -0.56 -12.07 3.42
C THR A 135 -0.25 -11.23 4.66
N SER A 136 0.07 -11.85 5.81
CA SER A 136 0.42 -11.09 7.02
C SER A 136 1.67 -10.24 6.85
N VAL A 137 2.68 -10.73 6.12
CA VAL A 137 3.89 -9.94 5.81
C VAL A 137 3.55 -8.80 4.84
N ALA A 138 2.69 -9.04 3.84
CA ALA A 138 2.22 -7.97 2.96
C ALA A 138 1.47 -6.88 3.74
N ILE A 139 0.60 -7.26 4.68
CA ILE A 139 -0.09 -6.33 5.60
C ILE A 139 0.94 -5.50 6.39
N LEU A 140 1.93 -6.15 6.99
CA LEU A 140 2.96 -5.44 7.78
C LEU A 140 3.73 -4.42 6.93
N VAL A 141 4.09 -4.80 5.70
CA VAL A 141 4.83 -3.91 4.78
C VAL A 141 3.95 -2.75 4.33
N HIS A 142 2.72 -2.99 3.93
CA HIS A 142 1.79 -1.95 3.48
C HIS A 142 1.46 -0.98 4.63
N PHE A 143 1.06 -1.51 5.78
CA PHE A 143 0.83 -0.71 6.99
C PHE A 143 2.04 0.16 7.34
N GLY A 144 3.24 -0.43 7.37
CA GLY A 144 4.47 0.29 7.71
C GLY A 144 4.81 1.37 6.68
N TYR A 145 4.62 1.10 5.40
CA TYR A 145 4.80 2.08 4.33
C TYR A 145 3.86 3.28 4.49
N ASP A 146 2.55 3.05 4.62
CA ASP A 146 1.56 4.13 4.79
C ASP A 146 1.78 4.92 6.07
N LEU A 147 2.14 4.24 7.17
CA LEU A 147 2.41 4.91 8.45
C LEU A 147 3.63 5.83 8.36
N VAL A 148 4.69 5.39 7.67
CA VAL A 148 5.89 6.23 7.47
C VAL A 148 5.53 7.45 6.62
N LEU A 149 4.77 7.29 5.53
CA LEU A 149 4.31 8.43 4.72
C LEU A 149 3.44 9.39 5.53
N GLY A 150 2.54 8.87 6.35
CA GLY A 150 1.71 9.69 7.25
C GLY A 150 2.54 10.48 8.27
N ILE A 151 3.57 9.87 8.85
CA ILE A 151 4.50 10.56 9.75
C ILE A 151 5.29 11.64 9.01
N MET A 152 5.76 11.35 7.80
CA MET A 152 6.45 12.35 6.97
C MET A 152 5.53 13.54 6.64
N ALA A 153 4.27 13.29 6.30
CA ALA A 153 3.28 14.35 6.07
C ALA A 153 3.07 15.24 7.32
N LEU A 154 3.01 14.64 8.51
CA LEU A 154 2.91 15.40 9.77
C LEU A 154 4.13 16.28 10.04
N LEU A 155 5.33 15.80 9.73
CA LEU A 155 6.56 16.57 9.94
C LEU A 155 6.64 17.78 8.99
N VAL A 156 6.18 17.62 7.74
CA VAL A 156 6.12 18.73 6.77
C VAL A 156 5.10 19.79 7.18
N THR A 157 3.96 19.39 7.75
CA THR A 157 2.90 20.34 8.15
C THR A 157 3.13 21.00 9.51
N ALA A 158 4.06 20.49 10.33
CA ALA A 158 4.41 21.02 11.64
C ALA A 158 5.55 22.07 11.62
N GLY A 159 6.27 22.23 10.50
CA GLY A 159 7.35 23.20 10.30
C GLY A 159 6.91 24.36 9.45
#